data_294c6104dd97bcdcc3f98fe963b161dc
#
_entry.id   294c6104dd97bcdcc3f98fe963b161dc
#
_cell.length_a   1.000
_cell.length_b   1.000
_cell.length_c   1.000
_cell.angle_alpha   90.00
_cell.angle_beta   90.00
_cell.angle_gamma   90.00
#
_symmetry.space_group_name_H-M   'P 1'
#
loop_
_entity.id
_entity.type
_entity.pdbx_description
1 polymer ?
#
loop_
_entity_poly.entity_id
_entity_poly.type
_entity_poly.pdbx_seq_one_letter_code
_entity_poly.pdbx_strand_id
1 'polypeptide(L)'
;MTTTDTDRLAARRQLSAHGWISRRAESFRHLPPPAADAWLGDNVHGAHATDLPAARAGWMLAPVGSGSLEHVDACWLSAADPAERAALFEGLPTQPGDDAAPFFWAHRALCEAGLRLRVGSGPARRTPTMLQLRLQPHAGVEAPLIVIDVLPSAHCMLIESHEHDLAGRNGPITQNLHAYVRLGAGASLDHLRIATPGAHDRIAHHVHVRLERDAQYRQSLLGAGSDYHLQRTVLDLRGERALARASGVLFASARAKLEQQVCAAHAAAHTQSSIDTLALASGDAQIVANAFSSIAAGASGADLRQRLSGIPTSGEPRVVLRPHLEIHHDDVQAAHGATWGALPDDALFYACQRGLDQRGALAMIVAGMARAALARGIDTPGILETLGGDALLAREVARHLAEQPESRHG
;
A
#
# COMPACT_ATOMS: atom_id res chain seq x y z
N MET A 1 -3.24 -31.74 17.95
CA MET A 1 -3.37 -30.75 16.86
C MET A 1 -4.30 -29.66 17.38
N THR A 2 -3.83 -28.43 17.49
CA THR A 2 -4.64 -27.31 17.97
C THR A 2 -5.60 -26.83 16.89
N THR A 3 -6.63 -26.08 17.24
CA THR A 3 -7.55 -25.43 16.27
C THR A 3 -6.77 -24.54 15.28
N THR A 4 -5.73 -23.88 15.78
CA THR A 4 -4.81 -23.05 14.98
C THR A 4 -4.07 -23.90 13.92
N ASP A 5 -3.55 -25.06 14.27
CA ASP A 5 -2.87 -25.95 13.32
C ASP A 5 -3.84 -26.43 12.24
N THR A 6 -5.09 -26.69 12.61
CA THR A 6 -6.13 -27.11 11.66
C THR A 6 -6.44 -26.02 10.63
N ASP A 7 -6.58 -24.77 11.07
CA ASP A 7 -6.84 -23.62 10.18
C ASP A 7 -5.64 -23.35 9.24
N ARG A 8 -4.41 -23.37 9.76
CA ARG A 8 -3.18 -23.25 8.95
C ARG A 8 -3.04 -24.35 7.90
N LEU A 9 -3.33 -25.60 8.30
CA LEU A 9 -3.32 -26.73 7.37
C LEU A 9 -4.43 -26.63 6.32
N ALA A 10 -5.61 -26.17 6.71
CA ALA A 10 -6.69 -25.92 5.75
C ALA A 10 -6.29 -24.86 4.72
N ALA A 11 -5.67 -23.75 5.15
CA ALA A 11 -5.17 -22.73 4.25
C ALA A 11 -4.09 -23.26 3.28
N ARG A 12 -3.16 -24.09 3.76
CA ARG A 12 -2.16 -24.76 2.91
C ARG A 12 -2.80 -25.71 1.88
N ARG A 13 -3.84 -26.46 2.27
CA ARG A 13 -4.60 -27.33 1.35
C ARG A 13 -5.32 -26.49 0.27
N GLN A 14 -5.91 -25.38 0.65
CA GLN A 14 -6.54 -24.47 -0.31
C GLN A 14 -5.52 -23.90 -1.28
N LEU A 15 -4.36 -23.45 -0.80
CA LEU A 15 -3.28 -22.97 -1.66
C LEU A 15 -2.82 -24.06 -2.63
N SER A 16 -2.65 -25.31 -2.16
CA SER A 16 -2.26 -26.43 -3.02
C SER A 16 -3.33 -26.77 -4.06
N ALA A 17 -4.60 -26.68 -3.71
CA ALA A 17 -5.72 -26.95 -4.61
C ALA A 17 -5.90 -25.85 -5.69
N HIS A 18 -5.72 -24.59 -5.34
CA HIS A 18 -5.78 -23.45 -6.28
C HIS A 18 -4.54 -23.34 -7.17
N GLY A 19 -3.40 -23.80 -6.67
CA GLY A 19 -2.07 -23.53 -7.25
C GLY A 19 -1.60 -22.09 -7.00
N TRP A 20 -0.40 -21.80 -7.46
CA TRP A 20 0.17 -20.45 -7.40
C TRP A 20 -0.31 -19.58 -8.56
N ILE A 21 -0.09 -18.27 -8.44
CA ILE A 21 -0.47 -17.29 -9.46
C ILE A 21 0.19 -17.64 -10.80
N SER A 22 -0.64 -17.88 -11.79
CA SER A 22 -0.21 -18.18 -13.14
C SER A 22 0.29 -16.91 -13.85
N ARG A 23 1.26 -17.04 -14.74
CA ARG A 23 1.65 -15.96 -15.67
C ARG A 23 0.52 -15.53 -16.62
N ARG A 24 -0.58 -16.30 -16.69
CA ARG A 24 -1.78 -15.96 -17.46
C ARG A 24 -2.80 -15.17 -16.65
N ALA A 25 -2.61 -15.06 -15.32
CA ALA A 25 -3.48 -14.23 -14.49
C ALA A 25 -3.37 -12.76 -14.93
N GLU A 26 -4.48 -12.16 -15.30
CA GLU A 26 -4.51 -10.84 -15.96
C GLU A 26 -3.87 -9.76 -15.09
N SER A 27 -4.10 -9.78 -13.78
CA SER A 27 -3.57 -8.80 -12.85
C SER A 27 -2.06 -8.92 -12.62
N PHE A 28 -1.43 -10.06 -12.93
CA PHE A 28 -0.03 -10.35 -12.65
C PHE A 28 0.82 -10.64 -13.91
N ARG A 29 0.24 -10.51 -15.11
CA ARG A 29 0.91 -10.91 -16.36
C ARG A 29 2.16 -10.11 -16.68
N HIS A 30 2.27 -8.87 -16.20
CA HIS A 30 3.42 -8.00 -16.50
C HIS A 30 4.53 -8.08 -15.47
N LEU A 31 4.17 -8.41 -14.21
CA LEU A 31 5.12 -8.63 -13.13
C LEU A 31 4.67 -9.84 -12.28
N PRO A 32 4.86 -11.06 -12.78
CA PRO A 32 4.46 -12.26 -12.06
C PRO A 32 5.25 -12.39 -10.74
N PRO A 33 4.56 -12.73 -9.62
CA PRO A 33 5.22 -12.90 -8.34
C PRO A 33 6.18 -14.11 -8.35
N PRO A 34 7.20 -14.09 -7.48
CA PRO A 34 8.03 -15.26 -7.21
C PRO A 34 7.19 -16.49 -6.86
N ALA A 35 7.76 -17.71 -7.01
CA ALA A 35 7.08 -18.96 -6.75
C ALA A 35 6.59 -19.07 -5.29
N ALA A 36 5.62 -19.95 -5.04
CA ALA A 36 4.93 -20.10 -3.76
C ALA A 36 5.87 -20.38 -2.57
N ASP A 37 6.92 -21.15 -2.80
CA ASP A 37 7.93 -21.51 -1.79
C ASP A 37 8.63 -20.28 -1.19
N ALA A 38 8.85 -19.23 -2.00
CA ALA A 38 9.40 -17.97 -1.50
C ALA A 38 8.52 -17.32 -0.43
N TRP A 39 7.20 -17.51 -0.49
CA TRP A 39 6.21 -16.90 0.40
C TRP A 39 5.82 -17.77 1.58
N LEU A 40 6.17 -19.05 1.55
CA LEU A 40 5.87 -20.01 2.62
C LEU A 40 7.09 -20.29 3.51
N GLY A 41 8.31 -19.97 3.05
CA GLY A 41 9.56 -20.31 3.72
C GLY A 41 9.82 -21.80 3.78
N ASP A 42 11.08 -22.18 4.00
CA ASP A 42 11.49 -23.58 4.13
C ASP A 42 11.08 -24.21 5.48
N ASN A 43 10.65 -23.39 6.45
CA ASN A 43 10.34 -23.83 7.80
C ASN A 43 8.87 -24.23 7.95
N VAL A 44 8.60 -25.50 7.70
CA VAL A 44 7.36 -26.18 8.11
C VAL A 44 7.26 -26.34 9.64
N HIS A 45 8.32 -26.08 10.36
CA HIS A 45 8.38 -26.18 11.82
C HIS A 45 8.65 -24.79 12.39
N GLY A 46 7.58 -24.19 12.93
CA GLY A 46 7.67 -22.95 13.67
C GLY A 46 8.80 -22.98 14.67
N ALA A 47 9.72 -22.06 14.58
CA ALA A 47 10.41 -21.63 15.76
C ALA A 47 9.31 -21.19 16.73
N HIS A 48 9.09 -21.96 17.77
CA HIS A 48 8.27 -21.57 18.90
C HIS A 48 8.90 -20.28 19.46
N ALA A 49 8.38 -19.15 19.03
CA ALA A 49 8.64 -17.88 19.68
C ALA A 49 7.90 -17.91 21.03
N THR A 50 8.48 -18.69 21.96
CA THR A 50 8.15 -18.58 23.37
C THR A 50 8.64 -17.23 23.83
N ASP A 51 7.76 -16.47 24.45
CA ASP A 51 7.96 -15.20 25.10
C ASP A 51 8.25 -13.99 24.19
N LEU A 52 7.17 -13.51 23.60
CA LEU A 52 7.22 -12.19 22.97
C LEU A 52 6.16 -11.27 23.57
N PRO A 53 6.51 -10.21 24.29
CA PRO A 53 5.54 -9.25 24.83
C PRO A 53 4.87 -8.42 23.73
N ALA A 54 3.73 -7.83 24.03
CA ALA A 54 2.80 -7.16 23.11
C ALA A 54 3.38 -5.95 22.33
N ALA A 55 4.53 -5.43 22.73
CA ALA A 55 5.26 -4.39 21.99
C ALA A 55 6.38 -5.03 21.18
N ARG A 56 6.02 -5.87 20.18
CA ARG A 56 6.98 -6.80 19.67
C ARG A 56 7.65 -6.38 18.41
N ALA A 57 8.93 -6.72 18.46
CA ALA A 57 9.77 -6.98 17.30
C ALA A 57 9.63 -5.92 16.20
N GLY A 58 9.81 -4.64 16.56
CA GLY A 58 9.85 -3.58 15.58
C GLY A 58 8.50 -2.98 15.16
N TRP A 59 7.39 -3.37 15.79
CA TRP A 59 6.10 -2.72 15.58
C TRP A 59 5.84 -1.71 16.68
N MET A 60 5.50 -0.48 16.31
CA MET A 60 5.21 0.59 17.26
C MET A 60 3.99 1.39 16.78
N LEU A 61 3.02 1.56 17.68
CA LEU A 61 1.91 2.48 17.49
C LEU A 61 2.06 3.64 18.49
N ALA A 62 2.05 4.86 18.00
CA ALA A 62 2.19 6.05 18.81
C ALA A 62 1.27 7.18 18.31
N PRO A 63 0.84 8.11 19.17
CA PRO A 63 0.19 9.33 18.72
C PRO A 63 1.22 10.23 18.03
N VAL A 64 0.77 11.05 17.07
CA VAL A 64 1.60 12.06 16.43
C VAL A 64 1.47 13.38 17.18
N GLY A 65 2.59 14.01 17.51
CA GLY A 65 2.64 15.29 18.23
C GLY A 65 2.06 15.18 19.64
N SER A 66 1.19 16.12 20.01
CA SER A 66 0.47 16.14 21.31
C SER A 66 -0.83 15.34 21.30
N GLY A 67 -1.02 14.44 20.33
CA GLY A 67 -2.22 13.63 20.20
C GLY A 67 -2.48 12.71 21.42
N SER A 68 -3.73 12.31 21.63
CA SER A 68 -4.17 11.40 22.67
C SER A 68 -4.62 10.06 22.07
N LEU A 69 -4.40 8.97 22.81
CA LEU A 69 -4.93 7.64 22.51
C LEU A 69 -6.24 7.33 23.23
N GLU A 70 -6.89 8.31 23.83
CA GLU A 70 -8.08 8.12 24.69
C GLU A 70 -9.24 7.41 23.97
N HIS A 71 -9.35 7.56 22.66
CA HIS A 71 -10.41 6.92 21.85
C HIS A 71 -9.84 5.85 20.91
N VAL A 72 -8.65 5.35 21.22
CA VAL A 72 -7.94 4.35 20.44
C VAL A 72 -7.81 3.07 21.25
N ASP A 73 -8.39 2.00 20.77
CA ASP A 73 -8.19 0.66 21.29
C ASP A 73 -7.27 -0.12 20.34
N ALA A 74 -6.13 -0.56 20.85
CA ALA A 74 -5.13 -1.25 20.08
C ALA A 74 -4.76 -2.57 20.75
N CYS A 75 -5.14 -3.68 20.12
CA CYS A 75 -4.87 -5.03 20.57
C CYS A 75 -3.81 -5.70 19.68
N TRP A 76 -2.67 -6.00 20.27
CA TRP A 76 -1.67 -6.86 19.65
C TRP A 76 -2.00 -8.32 19.96
N LEU A 77 -2.21 -9.14 18.94
CA LEU A 77 -2.70 -10.49 19.06
C LEU A 77 -1.73 -11.49 18.44
N SER A 78 -1.49 -12.59 19.14
CA SER A 78 -0.70 -13.71 18.66
C SER A 78 -1.61 -14.72 17.95
N ALA A 79 -1.32 -15.00 16.69
CA ALA A 79 -2.04 -16.04 15.97
C ALA A 79 -1.54 -17.48 16.30
N ALA A 80 -0.61 -17.62 17.23
CA ALA A 80 -0.22 -18.91 17.81
C ALA A 80 -1.21 -19.38 18.89
N ASP A 81 -1.78 -18.45 19.67
CA ASP A 81 -2.86 -18.73 20.62
C ASP A 81 -4.19 -18.87 19.88
N PRO A 82 -4.97 -19.93 20.09
CA PRO A 82 -6.25 -20.14 19.39
C PRO A 82 -7.31 -19.08 19.64
N ALA A 83 -7.39 -18.53 20.84
CA ALA A 83 -8.39 -17.52 21.20
C ALA A 83 -8.01 -16.15 20.60
N GLU A 84 -6.74 -15.77 20.72
CA GLU A 84 -6.22 -14.55 20.10
C GLU A 84 -6.28 -14.62 18.57
N ARG A 85 -5.97 -15.78 17.96
CA ARG A 85 -6.14 -16.00 16.53
C ARG A 85 -7.60 -15.83 16.10
N ALA A 86 -8.54 -16.44 16.83
CA ALA A 86 -9.96 -16.28 16.53
C ALA A 86 -10.37 -14.80 16.61
N ALA A 87 -9.96 -14.08 17.65
CA ALA A 87 -10.19 -12.65 17.79
C ALA A 87 -9.53 -11.85 16.67
N LEU A 88 -8.29 -12.19 16.27
CA LEU A 88 -7.56 -11.50 15.21
C LEU A 88 -8.28 -11.60 13.85
N PHE A 89 -8.84 -12.76 13.51
CA PHE A 89 -9.53 -13.03 12.24
C PHE A 89 -11.05 -12.76 12.30
N GLU A 90 -11.59 -12.33 13.42
CA GLU A 90 -13.03 -12.08 13.57
C GLU A 90 -13.57 -11.08 12.54
N GLY A 91 -14.65 -11.46 11.85
CA GLY A 91 -15.31 -10.62 10.85
C GLY A 91 -14.52 -10.37 9.58
N LEU A 92 -13.38 -11.05 9.37
CA LEU A 92 -12.62 -10.99 8.13
C LEU A 92 -13.12 -12.03 7.11
N PRO A 93 -12.87 -11.82 5.81
CA PRO A 93 -13.22 -12.80 4.78
C PRO A 93 -12.60 -14.16 5.07
N THR A 94 -13.38 -15.22 4.85
CA THR A 94 -12.93 -16.61 4.96
C THR A 94 -12.51 -17.18 3.62
N GLN A 95 -12.86 -16.50 2.53
CA GLN A 95 -12.56 -16.86 1.14
C GLN A 95 -12.00 -15.64 0.42
N PRO A 96 -11.02 -15.83 -0.48
CA PRO A 96 -10.53 -14.75 -1.34
C PRO A 96 -11.58 -14.39 -2.39
N GLY A 97 -11.60 -13.13 -2.81
CA GLY A 97 -12.57 -12.61 -3.78
C GLY A 97 -12.02 -12.42 -5.20
N ASP A 98 -10.73 -12.70 -5.44
CA ASP A 98 -10.07 -12.35 -6.71
C ASP A 98 -8.87 -13.24 -7.05
N ASP A 99 -8.14 -12.90 -8.12
CA ASP A 99 -6.98 -13.64 -8.64
C ASP A 99 -5.71 -13.52 -7.76
N ALA A 100 -5.73 -12.71 -6.69
CA ALA A 100 -4.72 -12.69 -5.64
C ALA A 100 -4.96 -13.77 -4.55
N ALA A 101 -5.93 -14.67 -4.75
CA ALA A 101 -6.27 -15.76 -3.84
C ALA A 101 -5.06 -16.54 -3.29
N PRO A 102 -4.02 -16.87 -4.06
CA PRO A 102 -2.85 -17.56 -3.54
C PRO A 102 -2.11 -16.79 -2.43
N PHE A 103 -2.01 -15.45 -2.52
CA PHE A 103 -1.44 -14.63 -1.45
C PHE A 103 -2.28 -14.67 -0.18
N PHE A 104 -3.61 -14.64 -0.31
CA PHE A 104 -4.53 -14.77 0.82
C PHE A 104 -4.31 -16.10 1.58
N TRP A 105 -4.24 -17.23 0.85
CA TRP A 105 -4.04 -18.52 1.48
C TRP A 105 -2.64 -18.69 2.06
N ALA A 106 -1.60 -18.18 1.39
CA ALA A 106 -0.24 -18.17 1.91
C ALA A 106 -0.14 -17.34 3.19
N HIS A 107 -0.76 -16.16 3.22
CA HIS A 107 -0.85 -15.34 4.41
C HIS A 107 -1.53 -16.07 5.58
N ARG A 108 -2.71 -16.64 5.34
CA ARG A 108 -3.47 -17.34 6.39
C ARG A 108 -2.73 -18.56 6.95
N ALA A 109 -1.94 -19.22 6.11
CA ALA A 109 -1.09 -20.34 6.51
C ALA A 109 0.08 -19.94 7.41
N LEU A 110 0.61 -18.72 7.26
CA LEU A 110 1.82 -18.26 7.94
C LEU A 110 1.57 -17.18 8.99
N CYS A 111 0.42 -16.54 9.04
CA CYS A 111 0.15 -15.45 9.97
C CYS A 111 0.39 -15.89 11.42
N GLU A 112 1.32 -15.21 12.09
CA GLU A 112 1.71 -15.47 13.49
C GLU A 112 1.29 -14.37 14.44
N ALA A 113 1.12 -13.14 13.94
CA ALA A 113 0.76 -12.00 14.76
C ALA A 113 0.01 -10.92 13.96
N GLY A 114 -0.72 -10.09 14.66
CA GLY A 114 -1.39 -8.95 14.06
C GLY A 114 -1.81 -7.88 15.06
N LEU A 115 -2.26 -6.77 14.50
CA LEU A 115 -2.80 -5.63 15.24
C LEU A 115 -4.28 -5.48 14.90
N ARG A 116 -5.14 -5.38 15.91
CA ARG A 116 -6.47 -4.80 15.76
C ARG A 116 -6.49 -3.41 16.35
N LEU A 117 -6.76 -2.43 15.52
CA LEU A 117 -6.84 -1.02 15.86
C LEU A 117 -8.28 -0.54 15.68
N ARG A 118 -8.89 -0.03 16.75
CA ARG A 118 -10.21 0.59 16.72
C ARG A 118 -10.09 2.06 17.09
N VAL A 119 -10.61 2.93 16.24
CA VAL A 119 -10.58 4.38 16.44
C VAL A 119 -12.01 4.89 16.59
N GLY A 120 -12.31 5.43 17.76
CA GLY A 120 -13.59 6.06 18.08
C GLY A 120 -13.59 7.57 17.84
N SER A 121 -14.78 8.17 17.93
CA SER A 121 -14.93 9.63 17.86
C SER A 121 -14.68 10.25 19.24
N GLY A 122 -13.74 11.21 19.29
CA GLY A 122 -13.54 12.03 20.49
C GLY A 122 -14.64 13.08 20.70
N PRO A 123 -14.70 13.72 21.89
CA PRO A 123 -15.69 14.74 22.21
C PRO A 123 -15.65 15.95 21.28
N ALA A 124 -14.47 16.28 20.73
CA ALA A 124 -14.30 17.31 19.72
C ALA A 124 -14.33 16.66 18.33
N ARG A 125 -15.51 16.47 17.76
CA ARG A 125 -15.74 15.82 16.44
C ARG A 125 -14.93 16.37 15.25
N ARG A 126 -14.16 17.44 15.43
CA ARG A 126 -13.44 18.12 14.35
C ARG A 126 -11.94 17.86 14.28
N THR A 127 -11.34 17.31 15.31
CA THR A 127 -9.90 17.04 15.33
C THR A 127 -9.66 15.57 15.05
N PRO A 128 -8.94 15.22 13.97
CA PRO A 128 -8.64 13.82 13.67
C PRO A 128 -7.70 13.23 14.74
N THR A 129 -7.91 11.95 15.06
CA THR A 129 -6.94 11.16 15.82
C THR A 129 -5.73 10.90 14.93
N MET A 130 -4.56 11.40 15.32
CA MET A 130 -3.35 11.27 14.53
C MET A 130 -2.45 10.18 15.09
N LEU A 131 -2.18 9.15 14.29
CA LEU A 131 -1.44 7.95 14.69
C LEU A 131 -0.26 7.70 13.74
N GLN A 132 0.82 7.21 14.31
CA GLN A 132 1.94 6.63 13.56
C GLN A 132 2.06 5.15 13.91
N LEU A 133 1.98 4.30 12.88
CA LEU A 133 2.24 2.87 12.95
C LEU A 133 3.54 2.58 12.19
N ARG A 134 4.57 2.16 12.92
CA ARG A 134 5.84 1.75 12.34
C ARG A 134 5.94 0.23 12.40
N LEU A 135 6.30 -0.36 11.29
CA LEU A 135 6.40 -1.80 11.12
C LEU A 135 7.83 -2.13 10.65
N GLN A 136 8.58 -2.79 11.52
CA GLN A 136 9.89 -3.33 11.18
C GLN A 136 9.76 -4.85 11.06
N PRO A 137 10.09 -5.44 9.92
CA PRO A 137 10.14 -6.87 9.79
C PRO A 137 11.34 -7.44 10.58
N HIS A 138 11.16 -8.63 11.15
CA HIS A 138 12.20 -9.27 11.97
C HIS A 138 12.49 -10.72 11.59
N ALA A 139 11.67 -11.32 10.75
CA ALA A 139 11.84 -12.68 10.26
C ALA A 139 12.15 -12.70 8.77
N GLY A 140 12.85 -13.75 8.29
CA GLY A 140 13.13 -13.94 6.86
C GLY A 140 11.86 -14.05 6.01
N VAL A 141 10.83 -14.77 6.51
CA VAL A 141 9.50 -14.86 5.89
C VAL A 141 8.44 -14.55 6.94
N GLU A 142 7.56 -13.60 6.67
CA GLU A 142 6.50 -13.21 7.60
C GLU A 142 5.19 -12.84 6.89
N ALA A 143 4.09 -13.00 7.62
CA ALA A 143 2.75 -12.72 7.13
C ALA A 143 1.93 -11.95 8.19
N PRO A 144 2.21 -10.66 8.42
CA PRO A 144 1.53 -9.87 9.44
C PRO A 144 0.11 -9.49 9.02
N LEU A 145 -0.80 -9.36 10.00
CA LEU A 145 -2.18 -8.93 9.81
C LEU A 145 -2.47 -7.62 10.53
N ILE A 146 -3.09 -6.68 9.83
CA ILE A 146 -3.57 -5.42 10.41
C ILE A 146 -5.07 -5.32 10.19
N VAL A 147 -5.83 -5.02 11.23
CA VAL A 147 -7.25 -4.73 11.14
C VAL A 147 -7.52 -3.35 11.74
N ILE A 148 -8.10 -2.47 10.96
CA ILE A 148 -8.38 -1.08 11.36
C ILE A 148 -9.88 -0.84 11.25
N ASP A 149 -10.51 -0.55 12.38
CA ASP A 149 -11.91 -0.16 12.47
C ASP A 149 -12.01 1.32 12.85
N VAL A 150 -12.40 2.16 11.90
CA VAL A 150 -12.75 3.56 12.19
C VAL A 150 -14.26 3.63 12.39
N LEU A 151 -14.67 3.86 13.64
CA LEU A 151 -16.07 3.83 14.04
C LEU A 151 -16.88 4.97 13.40
N PRO A 152 -18.23 4.86 13.35
CA PRO A 152 -19.05 5.89 12.72
C PRO A 152 -18.73 7.30 13.20
N SER A 153 -18.62 8.24 12.26
CA SER A 153 -18.27 9.66 12.48
C SER A 153 -16.90 9.90 13.14
N ALA A 154 -16.06 8.89 13.24
CA ALA A 154 -14.67 9.06 13.70
C ALA A 154 -13.76 9.53 12.54
N HIS A 155 -12.78 10.36 12.90
CA HIS A 155 -11.79 10.87 11.95
C HIS A 155 -10.40 10.45 12.40
N CYS A 156 -9.70 9.75 11.52
CA CYS A 156 -8.36 9.25 11.80
C CYS A 156 -7.38 9.69 10.70
N MET A 157 -6.17 9.97 11.11
CA MET A 157 -5.03 10.11 10.25
C MET A 157 -3.98 9.11 10.68
N LEU A 158 -3.59 8.23 9.79
CA LEU A 158 -2.63 7.17 10.05
C LEU A 158 -1.42 7.30 9.13
N ILE A 159 -0.24 7.34 9.74
CA ILE A 159 1.03 7.15 9.04
C ILE A 159 1.46 5.72 9.27
N GLU A 160 1.45 4.94 8.23
CA GLU A 160 1.95 3.56 8.23
C GLU A 160 3.30 3.54 7.52
N SER A 161 4.36 3.24 8.25
CA SER A 161 5.71 3.12 7.68
C SER A 161 6.24 1.69 7.83
N HIS A 162 6.68 1.13 6.72
CA HIS A 162 7.38 -0.14 6.64
C HIS A 162 8.86 0.16 6.50
N GLU A 163 9.54 0.22 7.63
CA GLU A 163 10.96 0.56 7.69
C GLU A 163 11.79 -0.72 7.66
N HIS A 164 12.59 -0.81 6.65
CA HIS A 164 13.57 -1.89 6.51
C HIS A 164 14.92 -1.38 7.02
N ASP A 165 15.10 -1.37 8.35
CA ASP A 165 16.40 -1.10 8.92
C ASP A 165 17.36 -2.23 8.54
N LEU A 166 18.38 -1.88 7.77
CA LEU A 166 19.42 -2.82 7.35
C LEU A 166 20.42 -3.10 8.47
N ALA A 167 20.47 -2.28 9.53
CA ALA A 167 21.36 -2.44 10.64
C ALA A 167 20.96 -3.65 11.51
N GLY A 168 21.71 -4.72 11.41
CA GLY A 168 21.55 -5.93 12.24
C GLY A 168 20.71 -7.07 11.65
N ARG A 169 20.26 -6.97 10.41
CA ARG A 169 19.54 -8.08 9.74
C ARG A 169 20.48 -9.01 8.97
N ASN A 170 20.24 -10.30 9.13
CA ASN A 170 20.97 -11.36 8.42
C ASN A 170 20.20 -11.79 7.16
N GLY A 171 20.05 -10.92 6.18
CA GLY A 171 19.52 -11.29 4.87
C GLY A 171 18.23 -10.58 4.44
N PRO A 172 17.73 -10.88 3.22
CA PRO A 172 16.52 -10.31 2.66
C PRO A 172 15.26 -10.83 3.37
N ILE A 173 14.20 -10.02 3.32
CA ILE A 173 12.89 -10.34 3.89
C ILE A 173 11.91 -10.69 2.79
N THR A 174 11.04 -11.65 3.08
CA THR A 174 9.81 -11.89 2.32
C THR A 174 8.61 -11.61 3.21
N GLN A 175 7.82 -10.59 2.88
CA GLN A 175 6.67 -10.20 3.68
C GLN A 175 5.39 -10.24 2.84
N ASN A 176 4.39 -10.99 3.31
CA ASN A 176 3.05 -11.02 2.77
C ASN A 176 2.08 -10.43 3.81
N LEU A 177 1.88 -9.11 3.77
CA LEU A 177 1.03 -8.38 4.70
C LEU A 177 -0.39 -8.26 4.16
N HIS A 178 -1.38 -8.54 5.01
CA HIS A 178 -2.77 -8.19 4.75
C HIS A 178 -3.26 -7.13 5.75
N ALA A 179 -3.90 -6.09 5.24
CA ALA A 179 -4.56 -5.06 6.04
C ALA A 179 -6.05 -4.97 5.66
N TYR A 180 -6.92 -4.97 6.66
CA TYR A 180 -8.37 -4.79 6.48
C TYR A 180 -8.80 -3.51 7.19
N VAL A 181 -9.31 -2.56 6.43
CA VAL A 181 -9.79 -1.25 6.92
C VAL A 181 -11.30 -1.18 6.75
N ARG A 182 -12.01 -0.90 7.83
CA ARG A 182 -13.47 -0.75 7.82
C ARG A 182 -13.82 0.66 8.30
N LEU A 183 -14.48 1.42 7.45
CA LEU A 183 -14.92 2.77 7.75
C LEU A 183 -16.43 2.78 7.98
N GLY A 184 -16.84 3.07 9.21
CA GLY A 184 -18.24 3.22 9.58
C GLY A 184 -18.89 4.44 8.91
N ALA A 185 -20.21 4.55 8.99
CA ALA A 185 -20.94 5.64 8.35
C ALA A 185 -20.40 7.03 8.78
N GLY A 186 -20.08 7.88 7.80
CA GLY A 186 -19.50 9.21 8.02
C GLY A 186 -18.09 9.22 8.62
N ALA A 187 -17.42 8.08 8.69
CA ALA A 187 -16.03 8.01 9.16
C ALA A 187 -15.04 8.48 8.09
N SER A 188 -13.88 8.97 8.49
CA SER A 188 -12.80 9.29 7.56
C SER A 188 -11.44 8.76 8.03
N LEU A 189 -10.65 8.29 7.06
CA LEU A 189 -9.27 7.90 7.25
C LEU A 189 -8.38 8.53 6.19
N ASP A 190 -7.43 9.35 6.63
CA ASP A 190 -6.30 9.80 5.84
C ASP A 190 -5.11 8.86 6.13
N HIS A 191 -4.67 8.12 5.12
CA HIS A 191 -3.71 7.03 5.25
C HIS A 191 -2.44 7.30 4.43
N LEU A 192 -1.40 7.81 5.08
CA LEU A 192 -0.08 7.91 4.46
C LEU A 192 0.68 6.61 4.64
N ARG A 193 0.99 5.94 3.54
CA ARG A 193 1.72 4.68 3.53
C ARG A 193 3.12 4.88 2.93
N ILE A 194 4.13 4.44 3.64
CA ILE A 194 5.53 4.52 3.24
C ILE A 194 6.09 3.10 3.23
N ALA A 195 6.42 2.60 2.03
CA ALA A 195 6.91 1.26 1.82
C ALA A 195 8.21 1.31 1.00
N THR A 196 9.34 1.34 1.70
CA THR A 196 10.67 1.47 1.11
C THR A 196 11.55 0.28 1.53
N PRO A 197 11.34 -0.90 0.92
CA PRO A 197 12.05 -2.12 1.25
C PRO A 197 13.55 -2.06 0.91
N GLY A 198 14.32 -2.99 1.44
CA GLY A 198 15.68 -3.25 0.99
C GLY A 198 15.71 -3.78 -0.43
N ALA A 199 16.84 -3.60 -1.12
CA ALA A 199 16.97 -3.94 -2.54
C ALA A 199 16.61 -5.41 -2.88
N HIS A 200 16.88 -6.34 -1.96
CA HIS A 200 16.66 -7.79 -2.16
C HIS A 200 15.41 -8.32 -1.44
N ASP A 201 14.59 -7.45 -0.86
CA ASP A 201 13.36 -7.86 -0.20
C ASP A 201 12.27 -8.25 -1.22
N ARG A 202 11.34 -9.10 -0.79
CA ARG A 202 10.14 -9.50 -1.53
C ARG A 202 8.93 -9.10 -0.72
N ILE A 203 8.18 -8.14 -1.21
CA ILE A 203 7.08 -7.53 -0.46
C ILE A 203 5.78 -7.70 -1.25
N ALA A 204 4.73 -8.15 -0.58
CA ALA A 204 3.37 -8.13 -1.07
C ALA A 204 2.45 -7.58 0.02
N HIS A 205 1.95 -6.37 -0.16
CA HIS A 205 1.00 -5.74 0.74
C HIS A 205 -0.38 -5.69 0.10
N HIS A 206 -1.35 -6.26 0.79
CA HIS A 206 -2.75 -6.29 0.37
C HIS A 206 -3.60 -5.50 1.35
N VAL A 207 -4.13 -4.36 0.92
CA VAL A 207 -4.99 -3.48 1.71
C VAL A 207 -6.42 -3.57 1.18
N HIS A 208 -7.34 -4.00 2.02
CA HIS A 208 -8.76 -4.08 1.71
C HIS A 208 -9.52 -3.03 2.51
N VAL A 209 -10.15 -2.09 1.82
CA VAL A 209 -10.87 -0.98 2.45
C VAL A 209 -12.36 -1.10 2.13
N ARG A 210 -13.18 -1.17 3.16
CA ARG A 210 -14.64 -1.14 3.04
C ARG A 210 -15.18 0.17 3.56
N LEU A 211 -15.97 0.85 2.72
CA LEU A 211 -16.55 2.15 3.03
C LEU A 211 -18.07 2.05 3.14
N GLU A 212 -18.60 2.42 4.30
CA GLU A 212 -20.04 2.56 4.54
C GLU A 212 -20.53 3.97 4.08
N ARG A 213 -21.82 4.25 4.27
CA ARG A 213 -22.44 5.51 3.81
C ARG A 213 -21.68 6.75 4.29
N ASP A 214 -21.44 7.71 3.39
CA ASP A 214 -20.72 8.97 3.65
C ASP A 214 -19.28 8.80 4.16
N ALA A 215 -18.75 7.57 4.16
CA ALA A 215 -17.38 7.32 4.59
C ALA A 215 -16.35 7.81 3.57
N GLN A 216 -15.19 8.25 4.05
CA GLN A 216 -14.11 8.79 3.23
C GLN A 216 -12.78 8.10 3.52
N TYR A 217 -12.17 7.56 2.49
CA TYR A 217 -10.82 7.02 2.55
C TYR A 217 -9.90 7.76 1.59
N ARG A 218 -8.80 8.29 2.10
CA ARG A 218 -7.78 8.98 1.31
C ARG A 218 -6.42 8.38 1.61
N GLN A 219 -5.79 7.83 0.57
CA GLN A 219 -4.48 7.20 0.67
C GLN A 219 -3.44 7.96 -0.14
N SER A 220 -2.25 8.15 0.43
CA SER A 220 -1.04 8.50 -0.30
C SER A 220 0.02 7.43 -0.05
N LEU A 221 0.55 6.85 -1.11
CA LEU A 221 1.59 5.83 -1.06
C LEU A 221 2.91 6.38 -1.60
N LEU A 222 3.97 6.27 -0.80
CA LEU A 222 5.35 6.38 -1.23
C LEU A 222 5.94 4.96 -1.30
N GLY A 223 6.19 4.45 -2.50
CA GLY A 223 6.70 3.11 -2.74
C GLY A 223 8.06 3.12 -3.41
N ALA A 224 8.98 2.25 -2.97
CA ALA A 224 10.25 2.01 -3.64
C ALA A 224 10.37 0.55 -4.08
N GLY A 225 10.98 0.31 -5.23
CA GLY A 225 11.17 -1.02 -5.79
C GLY A 225 12.20 -1.86 -5.03
N SER A 226 12.10 -3.19 -5.19
CA SER A 226 13.02 -4.18 -4.64
C SER A 226 13.13 -5.37 -5.62
N ASP A 227 13.63 -6.53 -5.18
CA ASP A 227 13.59 -7.76 -6.00
C ASP A 227 12.16 -8.10 -6.46
N TYR A 228 11.17 -7.89 -5.60
CA TYR A 228 9.75 -7.93 -5.91
C TYR A 228 8.96 -7.09 -4.91
N HIS A 229 8.16 -6.14 -5.39
CA HIS A 229 7.33 -5.31 -4.52
C HIS A 229 5.93 -5.14 -5.14
N LEU A 230 4.93 -5.65 -4.45
CA LEU A 230 3.51 -5.49 -4.78
C LEU A 230 2.80 -4.64 -3.73
N GLN A 231 2.15 -3.58 -4.16
CA GLN A 231 1.22 -2.77 -3.37
C GLN A 231 -0.18 -2.89 -3.97
N ARG A 232 -1.04 -3.68 -3.34
CA ARG A 232 -2.41 -3.90 -3.80
C ARG A 232 -3.40 -3.26 -2.85
N THR A 233 -4.25 -2.38 -3.35
CA THR A 233 -5.33 -1.72 -2.59
C THR A 233 -6.67 -2.02 -3.25
N VAL A 234 -7.61 -2.58 -2.51
CA VAL A 234 -8.98 -2.85 -2.93
C VAL A 234 -9.91 -1.92 -2.15
N LEU A 235 -10.63 -1.07 -2.87
CA LEU A 235 -11.56 -0.06 -2.34
C LEU A 235 -12.99 -0.52 -2.63
N ASP A 236 -13.73 -0.93 -1.60
CA ASP A 236 -15.10 -1.43 -1.69
C ASP A 236 -16.07 -0.33 -1.20
N LEU A 237 -16.64 0.44 -2.14
CA LEU A 237 -17.54 1.56 -1.86
C LEU A 237 -18.98 1.02 -1.75
N ARG A 238 -19.34 0.51 -0.57
CA ARG A 238 -20.65 -0.13 -0.31
C ARG A 238 -21.73 0.82 0.11
N GLY A 239 -21.34 1.92 0.73
CA GLY A 239 -22.31 2.91 1.21
C GLY A 239 -22.52 4.03 0.21
N GLU A 240 -23.76 4.54 0.15
CA GLU A 240 -24.10 5.70 -0.64
C GLU A 240 -23.21 6.90 -0.28
N ARG A 241 -22.76 7.68 -1.28
CA ARG A 241 -21.86 8.82 -1.14
C ARG A 241 -20.49 8.51 -0.51
N ALA A 242 -20.07 7.24 -0.49
CA ALA A 242 -18.72 6.91 -0.10
C ALA A 242 -17.69 7.51 -1.07
N LEU A 243 -16.56 7.97 -0.54
CA LEU A 243 -15.49 8.60 -1.30
C LEU A 243 -14.17 7.87 -1.05
N ALA A 244 -13.47 7.48 -2.12
CA ALA A 244 -12.15 6.89 -2.04
C ALA A 244 -11.16 7.62 -2.96
N ARG A 245 -10.02 8.04 -2.41
CA ARG A 245 -8.89 8.57 -3.18
C ARG A 245 -7.65 7.74 -2.90
N ALA A 246 -6.95 7.32 -3.94
CA ALA A 246 -5.68 6.61 -3.84
C ALA A 246 -4.66 7.28 -4.74
N SER A 247 -3.62 7.87 -4.17
CA SER A 247 -2.46 8.34 -4.92
C SER A 247 -1.23 7.52 -4.59
N GLY A 248 -0.33 7.38 -5.58
CA GLY A 248 0.93 6.68 -5.43
C GLY A 248 2.07 7.39 -6.13
N VAL A 249 3.22 7.45 -5.46
CA VAL A 249 4.50 7.77 -6.06
C VAL A 249 5.39 6.55 -5.96
N LEU A 250 5.80 6.04 -7.09
CA LEU A 250 6.53 4.79 -7.23
C LEU A 250 7.93 5.09 -7.77
N PHE A 251 8.96 4.71 -7.00
CA PHE A 251 10.35 4.81 -7.41
C PHE A 251 10.92 3.40 -7.67
N ALA A 252 11.52 3.19 -8.83
CA ALA A 252 12.31 2.00 -9.07
C ALA A 252 13.55 2.35 -9.89
N SER A 253 14.70 1.78 -9.52
CA SER A 253 15.99 2.01 -10.13
C SER A 253 16.77 0.71 -10.27
N ALA A 254 17.84 0.71 -11.03
CA ALA A 254 18.67 -0.46 -11.32
C ALA A 254 17.84 -1.62 -11.93
N ARG A 255 17.63 -2.71 -11.20
CA ARG A 255 16.81 -3.88 -11.61
C ARG A 255 15.59 -4.08 -10.72
N ALA A 256 15.27 -3.09 -9.91
CA ALA A 256 14.15 -3.18 -8.98
C ALA A 256 12.80 -3.36 -9.69
N LYS A 257 11.89 -4.04 -9.03
CA LYS A 257 10.53 -4.32 -9.52
C LYS A 257 9.51 -3.77 -8.55
N LEU A 258 8.52 -3.07 -9.07
CA LEU A 258 7.44 -2.51 -8.28
C LEU A 258 6.12 -2.58 -9.04
N GLU A 259 5.11 -3.14 -8.41
CA GLU A 259 3.75 -3.12 -8.94
C GLU A 259 2.80 -2.46 -7.96
N GLN A 260 2.00 -1.52 -8.44
CA GLN A 260 0.83 -1.00 -7.74
C GLN A 260 -0.43 -1.46 -8.45
N GLN A 261 -1.34 -2.06 -7.70
CA GLN A 261 -2.68 -2.41 -8.14
C GLN A 261 -3.70 -1.69 -7.27
N VAL A 262 -4.53 -0.83 -7.86
CA VAL A 262 -5.66 -0.20 -7.16
C VAL A 262 -6.95 -0.63 -7.83
N CYS A 263 -7.82 -1.30 -7.06
CA CYS A 263 -9.13 -1.76 -7.51
C CYS A 263 -10.21 -0.98 -6.76
N ALA A 264 -11.09 -0.27 -7.45
CA ALA A 264 -12.22 0.45 -6.85
C ALA A 264 -13.54 -0.14 -7.34
N ALA A 265 -14.37 -0.65 -6.42
CA ALA A 265 -15.69 -1.21 -6.72
C ALA A 265 -16.79 -0.27 -6.20
N HIS A 266 -17.53 0.33 -7.11
CA HIS A 266 -18.68 1.19 -6.83
C HIS A 266 -19.96 0.34 -6.76
N ALA A 267 -20.39 0.00 -5.54
CA ALA A 267 -21.55 -0.86 -5.28
C ALA A 267 -22.82 -0.08 -4.87
N ALA A 268 -22.70 1.23 -4.65
CA ALA A 268 -23.81 2.08 -4.21
C ALA A 268 -23.87 3.39 -5.01
N ALA A 269 -25.00 4.09 -4.93
CA ALA A 269 -25.23 5.34 -5.64
C ALA A 269 -24.35 6.49 -5.12
N HIS A 270 -24.05 7.46 -6.00
CA HIS A 270 -23.32 8.69 -5.72
C HIS A 270 -21.93 8.49 -5.12
N THR A 271 -21.33 7.33 -5.33
CA THR A 271 -19.96 7.04 -4.85
C THR A 271 -18.91 7.70 -5.74
N GLN A 272 -17.79 8.08 -5.14
CA GLN A 272 -16.72 8.76 -5.85
C GLN A 272 -15.38 8.06 -5.65
N SER A 273 -14.59 7.90 -6.72
CA SER A 273 -13.22 7.45 -6.61
C SER A 273 -12.24 8.20 -7.51
N SER A 274 -11.01 8.39 -7.02
CA SER A 274 -9.90 8.83 -7.85
C SER A 274 -8.65 7.99 -7.59
N ILE A 275 -7.98 7.60 -8.67
CA ILE A 275 -6.72 6.85 -8.64
C ILE A 275 -5.69 7.66 -9.40
N ASP A 276 -4.64 8.09 -8.72
CA ASP A 276 -3.54 8.86 -9.29
C ASP A 276 -2.21 8.14 -9.03
N THR A 277 -1.44 7.83 -10.06
CA THR A 277 -0.12 7.19 -9.90
C THR A 277 0.93 7.91 -10.72
N LEU A 278 2.05 8.22 -10.07
CA LEU A 278 3.28 8.69 -10.71
C LEU A 278 4.36 7.62 -10.55
N ALA A 279 4.77 7.03 -11.67
CA ALA A 279 5.84 6.04 -11.73
C ALA A 279 7.12 6.68 -12.27
N LEU A 280 8.19 6.65 -11.47
CA LEU A 280 9.52 7.18 -11.76
C LEU A 280 10.51 6.02 -11.82
N ALA A 281 11.06 5.76 -13.00
CA ALA A 281 11.88 4.58 -13.21
C ALA A 281 13.22 4.92 -13.87
N SER A 282 14.28 4.20 -13.48
CA SER A 282 15.62 4.34 -14.08
C SER A 282 16.33 3.00 -14.23
N GLY A 283 17.38 2.98 -15.07
CA GLY A 283 18.16 1.77 -15.36
C GLY A 283 17.32 0.72 -16.08
N ASP A 284 17.35 -0.52 -15.61
CA ASP A 284 16.58 -1.66 -16.11
C ASP A 284 15.36 -1.99 -15.21
N ALA A 285 14.90 -1.01 -14.42
CA ALA A 285 13.81 -1.21 -13.48
C ALA A 285 12.48 -1.52 -14.17
N GLN A 286 11.58 -2.19 -13.46
CA GLN A 286 10.24 -2.49 -13.94
C GLN A 286 9.20 -1.93 -12.99
N ILE A 287 8.33 -1.06 -13.50
CA ILE A 287 7.15 -0.57 -12.76
C ILE A 287 5.88 -0.96 -13.53
N VAL A 288 4.90 -1.50 -12.80
CA VAL A 288 3.55 -1.75 -13.31
C VAL A 288 2.56 -0.97 -12.45
N ALA A 289 1.78 -0.10 -13.05
CA ALA A 289 0.68 0.60 -12.38
C ALA A 289 -0.65 0.16 -13.01
N ASN A 290 -1.45 -0.57 -12.22
CA ASN A 290 -2.77 -1.05 -12.60
C ASN A 290 -3.83 -0.26 -11.81
N ALA A 291 -4.76 0.37 -12.52
CA ALA A 291 -5.97 0.94 -11.95
C ALA A 291 -7.18 0.23 -12.57
N PHE A 292 -7.92 -0.48 -11.75
CA PHE A 292 -9.15 -1.14 -12.15
C PHE A 292 -10.33 -0.51 -11.38
N SER A 293 -11.35 -0.06 -12.10
CA SER A 293 -12.57 0.44 -11.45
C SER A 293 -13.80 -0.20 -12.07
N SER A 294 -14.72 -0.68 -11.22
CA SER A 294 -15.98 -1.24 -11.62
C SER A 294 -17.16 -0.47 -11.04
N ILE A 295 -18.20 -0.25 -11.85
CA ILE A 295 -19.46 0.35 -11.41
C ILE A 295 -20.56 -0.71 -11.58
N ALA A 296 -21.17 -1.11 -10.47
CA ALA A 296 -22.24 -2.10 -10.46
C ALA A 296 -23.53 -1.56 -11.04
N ALA A 297 -24.42 -2.44 -11.51
CA ALA A 297 -25.77 -2.10 -11.86
C ALA A 297 -26.49 -1.46 -10.66
N GLY A 298 -27.13 -0.30 -10.86
CA GLY A 298 -27.81 0.45 -9.80
C GLY A 298 -26.95 1.45 -9.02
N ALA A 299 -25.64 1.54 -9.28
CA ALA A 299 -24.75 2.54 -8.69
C ALA A 299 -24.84 3.91 -9.44
N SER A 300 -26.05 4.48 -9.50
CA SER A 300 -26.33 5.76 -10.17
C SER A 300 -25.52 6.90 -9.58
N GLY A 301 -25.15 7.87 -10.43
CA GLY A 301 -24.40 9.06 -10.02
C GLY A 301 -22.98 8.79 -9.55
N ALA A 302 -22.40 7.63 -9.87
CA ALA A 302 -20.99 7.36 -9.55
C ALA A 302 -20.06 8.22 -10.41
N ASP A 303 -19.00 8.78 -9.78
CA ASP A 303 -17.94 9.57 -10.44
C ASP A 303 -16.59 8.91 -10.16
N LEU A 304 -15.88 8.51 -11.22
CA LEU A 304 -14.57 7.92 -11.10
C LEU A 304 -13.53 8.51 -12.06
N ARG A 305 -12.31 8.62 -11.58
CA ARG A 305 -11.18 9.12 -12.37
C ARG A 305 -9.93 8.31 -12.14
N GLN A 306 -9.24 7.96 -13.21
CA GLN A 306 -7.93 7.30 -13.15
C GLN A 306 -6.90 8.11 -13.95
N ARG A 307 -5.77 8.40 -13.33
CA ARG A 307 -4.63 9.07 -13.95
C ARG A 307 -3.36 8.30 -13.62
N LEU A 308 -2.75 7.69 -14.62
CA LEU A 308 -1.49 6.99 -14.49
C LEU A 308 -0.41 7.73 -15.30
N SER A 309 0.70 8.06 -14.67
CA SER A 309 1.82 8.76 -15.32
C SER A 309 3.11 7.99 -15.13
N GLY A 310 3.86 7.77 -16.20
CA GLY A 310 5.15 7.10 -16.18
C GLY A 310 6.24 7.99 -16.76
N ILE A 311 7.33 8.16 -16.03
CA ILE A 311 8.48 8.98 -16.42
C ILE A 311 9.75 8.16 -16.26
N PRO A 312 10.39 7.73 -17.36
CA PRO A 312 11.75 7.26 -17.31
C PRO A 312 12.69 8.44 -16.98
N THR A 313 13.50 8.28 -15.95
CA THR A 313 14.45 9.31 -15.53
C THR A 313 15.85 9.09 -16.10
N SER A 314 16.20 7.84 -16.40
CA SER A 314 17.44 7.46 -17.14
C SER A 314 17.40 5.98 -17.52
N GLY A 315 18.26 5.53 -18.42
CA GLY A 315 18.34 4.15 -18.89
C GLY A 315 17.14 3.73 -19.75
N GLU A 316 16.81 2.45 -19.74
CA GLU A 316 15.69 1.87 -20.50
C GLU A 316 14.72 1.09 -19.61
N PRO A 317 14.12 1.73 -18.59
CA PRO A 317 13.21 1.05 -17.69
C PRO A 317 11.91 0.63 -18.39
N ARG A 318 11.34 -0.46 -17.92
CA ARG A 318 10.03 -0.91 -18.37
C ARG A 318 8.92 -0.37 -17.44
N VAL A 319 8.14 0.59 -17.91
CA VAL A 319 6.96 1.08 -17.20
C VAL A 319 5.70 0.67 -17.95
N VAL A 320 4.76 0.05 -17.25
CA VAL A 320 3.47 -0.39 -17.79
C VAL A 320 2.35 0.32 -17.03
N LEU A 321 1.51 1.06 -17.74
CA LEU A 321 0.38 1.79 -17.19
C LEU A 321 -0.92 1.18 -17.74
N ARG A 322 -1.80 0.72 -16.84
CA ARG A 322 -3.01 -0.03 -17.22
C ARG A 322 -4.25 0.54 -16.50
N PRO A 323 -4.83 1.62 -17.01
CA PRO A 323 -6.16 2.03 -16.56
C PRO A 323 -7.22 1.11 -17.19
N HIS A 324 -8.15 0.62 -16.39
CA HIS A 324 -9.23 -0.27 -16.80
C HIS A 324 -10.54 0.10 -16.13
N LEU A 325 -11.63 0.14 -16.92
CA LEU A 325 -12.98 0.45 -16.47
C LEU A 325 -13.95 -0.65 -16.87
N GLU A 326 -14.81 -1.04 -15.94
CA GLU A 326 -15.94 -1.94 -16.16
C GLU A 326 -17.21 -1.27 -15.64
N ILE A 327 -18.10 -0.84 -16.56
CA ILE A 327 -19.24 0.00 -16.24
C ILE A 327 -20.52 -0.72 -16.60
N HIS A 328 -21.39 -0.95 -15.60
CA HIS A 328 -22.67 -1.62 -15.74
C HIS A 328 -23.87 -0.70 -15.45
N HIS A 329 -23.69 0.63 -15.52
CA HIS A 329 -24.74 1.62 -15.31
C HIS A 329 -24.56 2.86 -16.18
N ASP A 330 -25.64 3.41 -16.73
CA ASP A 330 -25.56 4.50 -17.73
C ASP A 330 -25.38 5.91 -17.09
N ASP A 331 -25.99 6.13 -15.91
CA ASP A 331 -25.92 7.42 -15.21
C ASP A 331 -24.66 7.52 -14.35
N VAL A 332 -23.52 7.70 -15.00
CA VAL A 332 -22.22 7.76 -14.34
C VAL A 332 -21.25 8.72 -15.04
N GLN A 333 -20.26 9.20 -14.31
CA GLN A 333 -19.12 9.92 -14.85
C GLN A 333 -17.86 9.10 -14.69
N ALA A 334 -17.20 8.79 -15.80
CA ALA A 334 -16.00 7.96 -15.77
C ALA A 334 -14.93 8.54 -16.73
N ALA A 335 -13.73 8.72 -16.22
CA ALA A 335 -12.60 9.16 -17.02
C ALA A 335 -11.33 8.41 -16.63
N HIS A 336 -10.57 7.98 -17.62
CA HIS A 336 -9.26 7.41 -17.37
C HIS A 336 -8.21 7.93 -18.36
N GLY A 337 -6.95 7.92 -17.96
CA GLY A 337 -5.83 8.32 -18.80
C GLY A 337 -4.52 7.72 -18.33
N ALA A 338 -3.69 7.38 -19.29
CA ALA A 338 -2.30 7.00 -19.08
C ALA A 338 -1.41 7.92 -19.90
N THR A 339 -0.39 8.48 -19.27
CA THR A 339 0.55 9.39 -19.93
C THR A 339 1.98 8.90 -19.75
N TRP A 340 2.69 8.86 -20.86
CA TRP A 340 4.14 8.74 -20.89
C TRP A 340 4.71 10.15 -21.00
N GLY A 341 5.59 10.51 -20.09
CA GLY A 341 6.23 11.81 -20.06
C GLY A 341 7.74 11.70 -20.04
N ALA A 342 8.38 12.79 -20.37
CA ALA A 342 9.77 13.06 -20.04
C ALA A 342 9.81 14.11 -18.92
N LEU A 343 10.94 14.22 -18.26
CA LEU A 343 11.16 15.37 -17.38
C LEU A 343 11.13 16.66 -18.20
N PRO A 344 10.54 17.74 -17.71
CA PRO A 344 10.39 18.97 -18.49
C PRO A 344 11.77 19.64 -18.69
N ASP A 345 12.30 19.59 -19.91
CA ASP A 345 13.60 20.15 -20.28
C ASP A 345 13.69 21.64 -19.97
N ASP A 346 12.61 22.39 -20.20
CA ASP A 346 12.54 23.83 -19.89
C ASP A 346 12.72 24.10 -18.40
N ALA A 347 12.12 23.27 -17.53
CA ALA A 347 12.25 23.41 -16.07
C ALA A 347 13.68 23.08 -15.63
N LEU A 348 14.28 22.05 -16.23
CA LEU A 348 15.66 21.66 -15.96
C LEU A 348 16.63 22.78 -16.40
N PHE A 349 16.46 23.28 -17.62
CA PHE A 349 17.26 24.41 -18.12
C PHE A 349 17.13 25.64 -17.22
N TYR A 350 15.90 26.01 -16.85
CA TYR A 350 15.64 27.15 -15.99
C TYR A 350 16.31 27.01 -14.61
N ALA A 351 16.25 25.84 -14.00
CA ALA A 351 16.87 25.56 -12.72
C ALA A 351 18.40 25.66 -12.80
N CYS A 352 19.00 25.15 -13.88
CA CYS A 352 20.45 25.24 -14.14
C CYS A 352 20.88 26.70 -14.35
N GLN A 353 20.09 27.51 -15.03
CA GLN A 353 20.37 28.96 -15.21
C GLN A 353 20.31 29.75 -13.88
N ARG A 354 19.67 29.21 -12.84
CA ARG A 354 19.62 29.75 -11.49
C ARG A 354 20.75 29.25 -10.57
N GLY A 355 21.73 28.53 -11.11
CA GLY A 355 22.93 28.08 -10.41
C GLY A 355 22.84 26.69 -9.77
N LEU A 356 21.76 25.94 -10.02
CA LEU A 356 21.74 24.53 -9.64
C LEU A 356 22.55 23.71 -10.64
N ASP A 357 23.31 22.74 -10.14
CA ASP A 357 23.86 21.70 -11.00
C ASP A 357 22.75 20.82 -11.56
N GLN A 358 23.03 20.07 -12.59
CA GLN A 358 22.04 19.24 -13.28
C GLN A 358 21.36 18.25 -12.32
N ARG A 359 22.13 17.65 -11.40
CA ARG A 359 21.61 16.68 -10.43
C ARG A 359 20.70 17.34 -9.39
N GLY A 360 21.06 18.49 -8.89
CA GLY A 360 20.23 19.25 -7.95
C GLY A 360 18.96 19.77 -8.59
N ALA A 361 19.03 20.25 -9.84
CA ALA A 361 17.87 20.64 -10.62
C ALA A 361 16.91 19.47 -10.85
N LEU A 362 17.43 18.31 -11.23
CA LEU A 362 16.66 17.09 -11.41
C LEU A 362 15.99 16.63 -10.11
N ALA A 363 16.74 16.63 -9.00
CA ALA A 363 16.22 16.27 -7.69
C ALA A 363 15.05 17.18 -7.28
N MET A 364 15.20 18.48 -7.48
CA MET A 364 14.16 19.47 -7.16
C MET A 364 12.89 19.25 -8.00
N ILE A 365 13.01 19.00 -9.30
CA ILE A 365 11.88 18.77 -10.20
C ILE A 365 11.16 17.48 -9.83
N VAL A 366 11.90 16.37 -9.65
CA VAL A 366 11.34 15.07 -9.27
C VAL A 366 10.66 15.14 -7.92
N ALA A 367 11.26 15.80 -6.92
CA ALA A 367 10.65 16.00 -5.60
C ALA A 367 9.35 16.81 -5.69
N GLY A 368 9.32 17.88 -6.49
CA GLY A 368 8.12 18.69 -6.72
C GLY A 368 6.98 17.88 -7.34
N MET A 369 7.28 17.09 -8.37
CA MET A 369 6.29 16.23 -9.04
C MET A 369 5.76 15.15 -8.09
N ALA A 370 6.64 14.51 -7.33
CA ALA A 370 6.28 13.48 -6.36
C ALA A 370 5.42 14.06 -5.23
N ARG A 371 5.80 15.23 -4.70
CA ARG A 371 5.00 15.94 -3.68
C ARG A 371 3.60 16.27 -4.19
N ALA A 372 3.50 16.82 -5.41
CA ALA A 372 2.21 17.13 -6.03
C ALA A 372 1.35 15.86 -6.26
N ALA A 373 1.95 14.73 -6.58
CA ALA A 373 1.25 13.47 -6.73
C ALA A 373 0.73 12.95 -5.38
N LEU A 374 1.55 12.93 -4.32
CA LEU A 374 1.12 12.53 -2.98
C LEU A 374 -0.03 13.40 -2.45
N ALA A 375 0.04 14.72 -2.68
CA ALA A 375 -0.98 15.66 -2.23
C ALA A 375 -2.37 15.44 -2.87
N ARG A 376 -2.48 14.69 -3.97
CA ARG A 376 -3.78 14.33 -4.56
C ARG A 376 -4.54 13.27 -3.78
N GLY A 377 -3.83 12.43 -3.02
CA GLY A 377 -4.46 11.45 -2.14
C GLY A 377 -4.97 12.11 -0.86
N ILE A 378 -4.06 12.67 -0.07
CA ILE A 378 -4.35 13.30 1.21
C ILE A 378 -4.30 14.82 1.02
N ASP A 379 -5.46 15.45 1.09
CA ASP A 379 -5.67 16.89 0.81
C ASP A 379 -5.54 17.73 2.10
N THR A 380 -4.68 17.34 3.02
CA THR A 380 -4.47 18.09 4.25
C THR A 380 -3.19 18.93 4.12
N PRO A 381 -3.29 20.27 3.99
CA PRO A 381 -2.11 21.11 3.89
C PRO A 381 -1.14 20.91 5.06
N GLY A 382 0.14 20.82 4.76
CA GLY A 382 1.20 20.73 5.78
C GLY A 382 1.37 19.35 6.43
N ILE A 383 0.57 18.35 6.04
CA ILE A 383 0.67 17.04 6.68
C ILE A 383 1.98 16.33 6.35
N LEU A 384 2.39 16.38 5.09
CA LEU A 384 3.68 15.82 4.68
C LEU A 384 4.84 16.52 5.40
N GLU A 385 4.72 17.82 5.65
CA GLU A 385 5.69 18.62 6.39
C GLU A 385 5.71 18.26 7.89
N THR A 386 4.54 18.21 8.53
CA THR A 386 4.38 17.85 9.95
C THR A 386 4.93 16.46 10.26
N LEU A 387 4.91 15.56 9.29
CA LEU A 387 5.28 14.15 9.44
C LEU A 387 6.71 13.85 8.97
N GLY A 388 7.50 14.89 8.65
CA GLY A 388 8.82 14.69 8.06
C GLY A 388 8.80 14.03 6.68
N GLY A 389 7.65 14.04 6.02
CA GLY A 389 7.45 13.45 4.68
C GLY A 389 8.34 14.08 3.62
N ASP A 390 8.66 15.36 3.77
CA ASP A 390 9.60 16.05 2.88
C ASP A 390 11.01 15.46 2.98
N ALA A 391 11.48 15.16 4.18
CA ALA A 391 12.79 14.54 4.38
C ALA A 391 12.82 13.10 3.84
N LEU A 392 11.73 12.35 4.04
CA LEU A 392 11.57 11.00 3.47
C LEU A 392 11.54 11.05 1.95
N LEU A 393 10.77 11.95 1.37
CA LEU A 393 10.70 12.13 -0.08
C LEU A 393 12.04 12.55 -0.66
N ALA A 394 12.74 13.50 -0.02
CA ALA A 394 14.06 13.92 -0.45
C ALA A 394 15.09 12.77 -0.41
N ARG A 395 15.02 11.91 0.61
CA ARG A 395 15.86 10.71 0.72
C ARG A 395 15.58 9.73 -0.43
N GLU A 396 14.31 9.44 -0.73
CA GLU A 396 13.95 8.51 -1.80
C GLU A 396 14.30 9.07 -3.19
N VAL A 397 14.12 10.37 -3.42
CA VAL A 397 14.58 11.04 -4.63
C VAL A 397 16.10 10.95 -4.76
N ALA A 398 16.83 11.25 -3.69
CA ALA A 398 18.28 11.15 -3.70
C ALA A 398 18.78 9.72 -3.98
N ARG A 399 18.12 8.71 -3.39
CA ARG A 399 18.40 7.29 -3.65
C ARG A 399 18.13 6.93 -5.11
N HIS A 400 16.98 7.29 -5.63
CA HIS A 400 16.59 7.04 -7.02
C HIS A 400 17.59 7.65 -8.03
N LEU A 401 18.08 8.86 -7.75
CA LEU A 401 19.03 9.55 -8.61
C LEU A 401 20.49 9.09 -8.41
N ALA A 402 20.84 8.54 -7.22
CA ALA A 402 22.19 8.02 -6.97
C ALA A 402 22.50 6.74 -7.76
N GLU A 403 21.49 5.95 -8.06
CA GLU A 403 21.61 4.70 -8.80
C GLU A 403 21.62 4.91 -10.34
N GLN A 404 21.60 6.16 -10.79
CA GLN A 404 21.73 6.49 -12.20
C GLN A 404 23.21 6.42 -12.61
N PRO A 405 23.58 5.71 -13.69
CA PRO A 405 24.92 5.81 -14.23
C PRO A 405 25.17 7.25 -14.69
N GLU A 406 26.31 7.79 -14.35
CA GLU A 406 26.74 9.11 -14.87
C GLU A 406 26.59 9.09 -16.39
N SER A 407 25.74 9.96 -16.93
CA SER A 407 25.62 10.13 -18.37
C SER A 407 26.96 10.62 -18.89
N ARG A 408 27.71 9.73 -19.52
CA ARG A 408 28.89 10.10 -20.30
C ARG A 408 28.40 10.93 -21.50
N HIS A 409 28.34 12.24 -21.30
CA HIS A 409 28.28 13.13 -22.43
C HIS A 409 29.71 13.18 -23.00
N GLY A 410 29.91 12.43 -24.09
CA GLY A 410 30.99 12.59 -25.04
C GLY A 410 30.63 13.65 -26.07
#